data_06bf0d9470e604c712fbdeb8a87994ea
#
_entry.id   06bf0d9470e604c712fbdeb8a87994ea
#
_cell.length_a   1.000
_cell.length_b   1.000
_cell.length_c   1.000
_cell.angle_alpha   90.00
_cell.angle_beta   90.00
_cell.angle_gamma   90.00
#
_symmetry.space_group_name_H-M   'P 1'
#
loop_
_entity.id
_entity.type
_entity.pdbx_description
1 polymer ?
#
loop_
_entity_poly.entity_id
_entity_poly.type
_entity_poly.pdbx_seq_one_letter_code
_entity_poly.pdbx_strand_id
1 'polypeptide(L)'
;MIWWRQADESDAGMIVPLLRPADRLEVMRMGEGDPEGVLRRTIRQSDDAGVFFDRDRLLCAFGIVRSLDVGHPWLIGTEYLSGTPKAFLRGTRLRVQEWKQEYRLLTNWIDAEYPQAIRWLQWLGFTIGQPEPIGLYGAMFCRAEMRGV
;
A
#
# COMPACT_ATOMS: atom_id res chain seq x y z
N MET A 1 -9.54 -8.48 -17.52
CA MET A 1 -8.76 -7.31 -17.95
C MET A 1 -8.58 -6.36 -16.79
N ILE A 2 -7.34 -5.98 -16.51
CA ILE A 2 -6.99 -5.04 -15.44
C ILE A 2 -7.15 -3.62 -15.96
N TRP A 3 -7.84 -2.79 -15.21
CA TRP A 3 -7.97 -1.36 -15.49
C TRP A 3 -7.98 -0.58 -14.18
N TRP A 4 -7.73 0.72 -14.26
CA TRP A 4 -7.68 1.56 -13.07
C TRP A 4 -8.24 2.94 -13.37
N ARG A 5 -8.62 3.63 -12.33
CA ARG A 5 -8.98 5.04 -12.36
C ARG A 5 -8.40 5.75 -11.16
N GLN A 6 -8.37 7.06 -11.21
CA GLN A 6 -7.91 7.85 -10.07
C GLN A 6 -8.82 7.62 -8.87
N ALA A 7 -8.22 7.51 -7.69
CA ALA A 7 -8.96 7.31 -6.45
C ALA A 7 -9.56 8.62 -5.94
N ASP A 8 -10.70 8.50 -5.28
CA ASP A 8 -11.37 9.59 -4.59
C ASP A 8 -11.59 9.16 -3.13
N GLU A 9 -11.69 10.12 -2.20
CA GLU A 9 -11.90 9.81 -0.77
C GLU A 9 -13.13 8.95 -0.53
N SER A 10 -14.18 9.14 -1.30
CA SER A 10 -15.41 8.35 -1.17
C SER A 10 -15.22 6.88 -1.51
N ASP A 11 -14.14 6.52 -2.21
CA ASP A 11 -13.83 5.13 -2.52
C ASP A 11 -13.53 4.30 -1.27
N ALA A 12 -13.12 4.94 -0.18
CA ALA A 12 -12.81 4.25 1.07
C ALA A 12 -14.02 3.44 1.58
N GLY A 13 -15.22 3.99 1.46
CA GLY A 13 -16.44 3.30 1.89
C GLY A 13 -16.76 2.07 1.07
N MET A 14 -16.35 2.04 -0.20
CA MET A 14 -16.52 0.90 -1.09
C MET A 14 -15.44 -0.17 -0.84
N ILE A 15 -14.21 0.26 -0.59
CA ILE A 15 -13.06 -0.62 -0.47
C ILE A 15 -13.03 -1.37 0.86
N VAL A 16 -13.25 -0.65 1.98
CA VAL A 16 -13.04 -1.19 3.32
C VAL A 16 -13.86 -2.44 3.62
N PRO A 17 -15.15 -2.54 3.25
CA PRO A 17 -15.90 -3.78 3.48
C PRO A 17 -15.33 -5.01 2.77
N LEU A 18 -14.52 -4.81 1.71
CA LEU A 18 -13.97 -5.88 0.89
C LEU A 18 -12.52 -6.24 1.24
N LEU A 19 -11.91 -5.58 2.23
CA LEU A 19 -10.50 -5.77 2.57
C LEU A 19 -10.19 -7.21 2.95
N ARG A 20 -9.01 -7.67 2.53
CA ARG A 20 -8.43 -8.92 3.05
C ARG A 20 -8.24 -8.77 4.55
N PRO A 21 -8.45 -9.85 5.33
CA PRO A 21 -8.24 -9.80 6.79
C PRO A 21 -6.88 -9.26 7.20
N ALA A 22 -5.81 -9.64 6.50
CA ALA A 22 -4.46 -9.18 6.81
C ALA A 22 -4.29 -7.67 6.59
N ASP A 23 -4.91 -7.11 5.55
CA ASP A 23 -4.85 -5.67 5.27
C ASP A 23 -5.61 -4.88 6.33
N ARG A 24 -6.79 -5.35 6.71
CA ARG A 24 -7.57 -4.74 7.79
C ARG A 24 -6.80 -4.78 9.10
N LEU A 25 -6.20 -5.92 9.42
CA LEU A 25 -5.45 -6.11 10.65
C LEU A 25 -4.24 -5.17 10.70
N GLU A 26 -3.53 -4.99 9.59
CA GLU A 26 -2.38 -4.10 9.53
C GLU A 26 -2.77 -2.66 9.90
N VAL A 27 -3.88 -2.16 9.34
CA VAL A 27 -4.37 -0.82 9.66
C VAL A 27 -4.70 -0.70 11.14
N MET A 28 -5.38 -1.70 11.71
CA MET A 28 -5.76 -1.70 13.11
C MET A 28 -4.54 -1.79 14.04
N ARG A 29 -3.55 -2.58 13.66
CA ARG A 29 -2.31 -2.75 14.46
C ARG A 29 -1.45 -1.49 14.46
N MET A 30 -1.51 -0.67 13.41
CA MET A 30 -0.82 0.62 13.40
C MET A 30 -1.49 1.60 14.37
N GLY A 31 -2.81 1.56 14.51
CA GLY A 31 -3.51 2.29 15.55
C GLY A 31 -3.82 3.75 15.25
N GLU A 32 -3.86 4.14 13.97
CA GLU A 32 -4.11 5.53 13.58
C GLU A 32 -5.59 5.86 13.43
N GLY A 33 -6.47 4.89 13.64
CA GLY A 33 -7.92 5.05 13.55
C GLY A 33 -8.60 3.86 12.91
N ASP A 34 -9.89 4.00 12.62
CA ASP A 34 -10.64 2.95 11.94
C ASP A 34 -10.22 2.86 10.47
N PRO A 35 -10.35 1.68 9.84
CA PRO A 35 -9.87 1.49 8.46
C PRO A 35 -10.43 2.47 7.44
N GLU A 36 -11.72 2.80 7.49
CA GLU A 36 -12.31 3.74 6.53
C GLU A 36 -11.72 5.13 6.70
N GLY A 37 -11.62 5.63 7.94
CA GLY A 37 -11.06 6.94 8.22
C GLY A 37 -9.59 7.04 7.82
N VAL A 38 -8.80 5.99 8.11
CA VAL A 38 -7.40 5.93 7.72
C VAL A 38 -7.26 5.97 6.20
N LEU A 39 -8.00 5.13 5.48
CA LEU A 39 -7.92 5.07 4.03
C LEU A 39 -8.37 6.38 3.39
N ARG A 40 -9.44 6.98 3.90
CA ARG A 40 -9.93 8.27 3.41
C ARG A 40 -8.86 9.35 3.51
N ARG A 41 -8.20 9.45 4.68
CA ARG A 41 -7.11 10.42 4.87
C ARG A 41 -5.92 10.12 3.98
N THR A 42 -5.57 8.84 3.85
CA THR A 42 -4.43 8.42 3.02
C THR A 42 -4.66 8.79 1.56
N ILE A 43 -5.84 8.56 1.02
CA ILE A 43 -6.18 8.96 -0.36
C ILE A 43 -6.08 10.48 -0.49
N ARG A 44 -6.66 11.23 0.45
CA ARG A 44 -6.64 12.70 0.41
C ARG A 44 -5.22 13.25 0.43
N GLN A 45 -4.32 12.65 1.23
CA GLN A 45 -2.94 13.09 1.38
C GLN A 45 -2.03 12.59 0.26
N SER A 46 -2.53 11.68 -0.58
CA SER A 46 -1.71 11.09 -1.63
C SER A 46 -1.48 12.07 -2.77
N ASP A 47 -0.24 12.10 -3.25
CA ASP A 47 0.18 12.83 -4.43
C ASP A 47 -0.38 12.15 -5.69
N ASP A 48 -0.52 10.82 -5.61
CA ASP A 48 -1.03 9.99 -6.69
C ASP A 48 -1.66 8.75 -6.05
N ALA A 49 -2.88 8.40 -6.49
CA ALA A 49 -3.57 7.21 -5.99
C ALA A 49 -4.56 6.69 -7.02
N GLY A 50 -4.61 5.37 -7.15
CA GLY A 50 -5.51 4.69 -8.08
C GLY A 50 -6.29 3.57 -7.41
N VAL A 51 -7.43 3.26 -8.00
CA VAL A 51 -8.25 2.09 -7.66
C VAL A 51 -8.18 1.15 -8.86
N PHE A 52 -7.83 -0.10 -8.61
CA PHE A 52 -7.56 -1.09 -9.64
C PHE A 52 -8.63 -2.16 -9.65
N PHE A 53 -9.04 -2.55 -10.86
CA PHE A 53 -10.11 -3.52 -11.09
C PHE A 53 -9.65 -4.60 -12.05
N ASP A 54 -10.21 -5.80 -11.89
CA ASP A 54 -10.22 -6.83 -12.91
C ASP A 54 -11.66 -6.99 -13.34
N ARG A 55 -12.00 -6.49 -14.54
CA ARG A 55 -13.38 -6.34 -15.00
C ARG A 55 -14.16 -5.47 -14.02
N ASP A 56 -15.17 -5.98 -13.33
CA ASP A 56 -15.95 -5.26 -12.33
C ASP A 56 -15.50 -5.54 -10.89
N ARG A 57 -14.46 -6.38 -10.70
CA ARG A 57 -13.96 -6.74 -9.37
C ARG A 57 -12.91 -5.76 -8.89
N LEU A 58 -13.17 -5.16 -7.76
CA LEU A 58 -12.22 -4.27 -7.10
C LEU A 58 -11.05 -5.08 -6.53
N LEU A 59 -9.83 -4.82 -7.02
CA LEU A 59 -8.63 -5.52 -6.56
C LEU A 59 -7.98 -4.82 -5.37
N CYS A 60 -7.71 -3.53 -5.51
CA CYS A 60 -6.97 -2.78 -4.49
C CYS A 60 -7.01 -1.28 -4.76
N ALA A 61 -6.56 -0.53 -3.76
CA ALA A 61 -6.13 0.86 -3.95
C ALA A 61 -4.62 0.91 -3.73
N PHE A 62 -3.94 1.78 -4.45
CA PHE A 62 -2.48 1.84 -4.51
C PHE A 62 -2.07 3.28 -4.77
N GLY A 63 -1.15 3.83 -3.97
CA GLY A 63 -0.75 5.22 -4.14
C GLY A 63 0.50 5.57 -3.38
N ILE A 64 0.76 6.88 -3.32
CA ILE A 64 1.95 7.42 -2.65
C ILE A 64 1.63 8.75 -1.99
N VAL A 65 2.00 8.88 -0.72
CA VAL A 65 1.92 10.12 0.05
C VAL A 65 3.29 10.79 0.00
N ARG A 66 3.32 12.10 -0.28
CA ARG A 66 4.57 12.86 -0.35
C ARG A 66 4.84 13.59 0.97
N SER A 67 6.08 13.49 1.45
CA SER A 67 6.62 14.34 2.54
C SER A 67 7.93 14.93 2.04
N LEU A 68 7.90 16.17 1.56
CA LEU A 68 9.04 16.83 0.91
C LEU A 68 9.51 15.99 -0.29
N ASP A 69 10.76 15.50 -0.26
CA ASP A 69 11.32 14.67 -1.34
C ASP A 69 11.25 13.17 -1.03
N VAL A 70 10.50 12.80 0.01
CA VAL A 70 10.30 11.40 0.41
C VAL A 70 8.88 10.97 0.03
N GLY A 71 8.76 9.81 -0.60
CA GLY A 71 7.48 9.20 -0.95
C GLY A 71 7.16 8.04 -0.02
N HIS A 72 5.89 7.93 0.40
CA HIS A 72 5.39 6.85 1.22
C HIS A 72 4.39 6.03 0.41
N PRO A 73 4.87 5.00 -0.32
CA PRO A 73 3.96 4.16 -1.10
C PRO A 73 3.08 3.31 -0.20
N TRP A 74 1.87 3.05 -0.64
CA TRP A 74 0.92 2.24 0.10
C TRP A 74 0.07 1.42 -0.85
N LEU A 75 -0.41 0.28 -0.37
CA LEU A 75 -1.37 -0.57 -1.06
C LEU A 75 -2.29 -1.20 -0.03
N ILE A 76 -3.57 -1.24 -0.34
CA ILE A 76 -4.56 -1.95 0.47
C ILE A 76 -5.40 -2.81 -0.47
N GLY A 77 -5.51 -4.11 -0.17
CA GLY A 77 -6.08 -5.08 -1.09
C GLY A 77 -7.36 -5.72 -0.60
N THR A 78 -8.17 -6.15 -1.56
CA THR A 78 -9.37 -6.94 -1.31
C THR A 78 -9.05 -8.42 -1.50
N GLU A 79 -10.01 -9.28 -1.19
CA GLU A 79 -9.88 -10.72 -1.38
C GLU A 79 -9.65 -11.09 -2.86
N TYR A 80 -10.11 -10.25 -3.79
CA TYR A 80 -9.93 -10.49 -5.23
C TYR A 80 -8.49 -10.27 -5.70
N LEU A 81 -7.64 -9.68 -4.86
CA LEU A 81 -6.23 -9.49 -5.19
C LEU A 81 -5.45 -10.81 -5.13
N SER A 82 -5.93 -11.80 -4.39
CA SER A 82 -5.32 -13.13 -4.32
C SER A 82 -5.42 -13.82 -5.68
N GLY A 83 -4.30 -14.38 -6.17
CA GLY A 83 -4.25 -14.99 -7.50
C GLY A 83 -4.11 -13.96 -8.62
N THR A 84 -3.62 -12.80 -8.32
CA THR A 84 -3.51 -11.65 -9.23
C THR A 84 -2.68 -11.97 -10.47
N PRO A 85 -3.13 -11.51 -11.66
CA PRO A 85 -2.39 -11.69 -12.90
C PRO A 85 -1.00 -11.07 -12.84
N LYS A 86 -0.05 -11.71 -13.53
CA LYS A 86 1.32 -11.20 -13.66
C LYS A 86 1.36 -9.77 -14.23
N ALA A 87 0.37 -9.44 -15.06
CA ALA A 87 0.26 -8.09 -15.63
C ALA A 87 0.11 -7.02 -14.55
N PHE A 88 -0.69 -7.29 -13.50
CA PHE A 88 -0.84 -6.36 -12.39
C PHE A 88 0.48 -6.21 -11.61
N LEU A 89 1.14 -7.32 -11.33
CA LEU A 89 2.43 -7.32 -10.61
C LEU A 89 3.48 -6.51 -11.37
N ARG A 90 3.57 -6.70 -12.69
CA ARG A 90 4.47 -5.91 -13.54
C ARG A 90 4.10 -4.43 -13.53
N GLY A 91 2.81 -4.12 -13.55
CA GLY A 91 2.32 -2.75 -13.50
C GLY A 91 2.73 -2.04 -12.21
N THR A 92 2.61 -2.70 -11.07
CA THR A 92 3.04 -2.12 -9.79
C THR A 92 4.55 -1.90 -9.76
N ARG A 93 5.31 -2.82 -10.33
CA ARG A 93 6.77 -2.67 -10.40
C ARG A 93 7.18 -1.48 -11.26
N LEU A 94 6.54 -1.30 -12.42
CA LEU A 94 6.78 -0.15 -13.28
C LEU A 94 6.47 1.16 -12.55
N ARG A 95 5.36 1.19 -11.80
CA ARG A 95 4.97 2.38 -11.05
C ARG A 95 6.01 2.74 -9.99
N VAL A 96 6.52 1.75 -9.28
CA VAL A 96 7.59 1.95 -8.29
C VAL A 96 8.85 2.50 -8.96
N GLN A 97 9.22 1.98 -10.15
CA GLN A 97 10.36 2.48 -10.89
C GLN A 97 10.18 3.95 -11.30
N GLU A 98 8.97 4.36 -11.66
CA GLU A 98 8.67 5.77 -11.93
C GLU A 98 8.87 6.62 -10.68
N TRP A 99 8.36 6.17 -9.54
CA TRP A 99 8.51 6.89 -8.28
C TRP A 99 9.96 7.03 -7.85
N LYS A 100 10.82 6.06 -8.16
CA LYS A 100 12.26 6.17 -7.89
C LYS A 100 12.90 7.36 -8.61
N GLN A 101 12.33 7.82 -9.72
CA GLN A 101 12.81 8.98 -10.44
C GLN A 101 12.34 10.29 -9.81
N GLU A 102 11.22 10.27 -9.11
CA GLU A 102 10.60 11.47 -8.55
C GLU A 102 11.01 11.76 -7.11
N TYR A 103 11.31 10.71 -6.33
CA TYR A 103 11.56 10.84 -4.89
C TYR A 103 12.96 10.39 -4.56
N ARG A 104 13.59 11.12 -3.61
CA ARG A 104 14.91 10.76 -3.10
C ARG A 104 14.89 9.42 -2.36
N LEU A 105 13.79 9.15 -1.67
CA LEU A 105 13.61 7.94 -0.87
C LEU A 105 12.15 7.52 -0.92
N LEU A 106 11.94 6.22 -1.08
CA LEU A 106 10.62 5.60 -0.89
C LEU A 106 10.68 4.81 0.41
N THR A 107 9.78 5.08 1.34
CA THR A 107 9.77 4.39 2.61
C THR A 107 8.38 4.31 3.21
N ASN A 108 8.10 3.22 3.90
CA ASN A 108 6.89 3.07 4.71
C ASN A 108 7.10 1.95 5.72
N TRP A 109 6.18 1.84 6.66
CA TRP A 109 6.15 0.75 7.61
C TRP A 109 5.28 -0.38 7.09
N ILE A 110 5.73 -1.62 7.28
CA ILE A 110 4.98 -2.82 6.93
C ILE A 110 4.86 -3.72 8.17
N ASP A 111 3.69 -4.26 8.41
CA ASP A 111 3.45 -5.14 9.55
C ASP A 111 4.43 -6.33 9.51
N ALA A 112 5.18 -6.51 10.60
CA ALA A 112 6.15 -7.60 10.70
C ALA A 112 5.48 -8.99 10.64
N GLU A 113 4.17 -9.04 10.91
CA GLU A 113 3.40 -10.28 10.87
C GLU A 113 2.65 -10.47 9.55
N TYR A 114 3.04 -9.74 8.50
CA TYR A 114 2.44 -9.87 7.17
C TYR A 114 3.49 -10.35 6.16
N PRO A 115 3.88 -11.63 6.21
CA PRO A 115 5.00 -12.13 5.38
C PRO A 115 4.77 -12.03 3.87
N GLN A 116 3.53 -12.16 3.39
CA GLN A 116 3.25 -12.03 1.96
C GLN A 116 3.56 -10.63 1.45
N ALA A 117 3.17 -9.61 2.21
CA ALA A 117 3.43 -8.21 1.84
C ALA A 117 4.93 -7.91 1.89
N ILE A 118 5.64 -8.45 2.90
CA ILE A 118 7.09 -8.29 3.00
C ILE A 118 7.79 -8.89 1.79
N ARG A 119 7.41 -10.11 1.38
CA ARG A 119 8.00 -10.77 0.20
C ARG A 119 7.74 -9.98 -1.07
N TRP A 120 6.53 -9.42 -1.23
CA TRP A 120 6.19 -8.61 -2.39
C TRP A 120 7.03 -7.34 -2.44
N LEU A 121 7.20 -6.65 -1.30
CA LEU A 121 8.05 -5.47 -1.22
C LEU A 121 9.51 -5.79 -1.58
N GLN A 122 10.03 -6.91 -1.08
CA GLN A 122 11.39 -7.35 -1.42
C GLN A 122 11.52 -7.62 -2.92
N TRP A 123 10.50 -8.24 -3.51
CA TRP A 123 10.49 -8.49 -4.95
C TRP A 123 10.48 -7.18 -5.75
N LEU A 124 9.79 -6.15 -5.24
CA LEU A 124 9.79 -4.81 -5.85
C LEU A 124 11.16 -4.12 -5.73
N GLY A 125 12.02 -4.57 -4.83
CA GLY A 125 13.35 -4.01 -4.63
C GLY A 125 13.55 -3.28 -3.30
N PHE A 126 12.57 -3.28 -2.41
CA PHE A 126 12.70 -2.67 -1.08
C PHE A 126 13.60 -3.50 -0.18
N THR A 127 14.39 -2.82 0.65
CA THR A 127 15.06 -3.46 1.78
C THR A 127 14.14 -3.38 2.99
N ILE A 128 14.13 -4.44 3.79
CA ILE A 128 13.24 -4.55 4.95
C ILE A 128 14.10 -4.54 6.21
N GLY A 129 13.86 -3.56 7.10
CA GLY A 129 14.57 -3.43 8.36
C GLY A 129 14.08 -4.39 9.42
N GLN A 130 14.73 -4.35 10.58
CA GLN A 130 14.35 -5.18 11.73
C GLN A 130 13.00 -4.71 12.29
N PRO A 131 12.21 -5.62 12.87
CA PRO A 131 10.95 -5.24 13.52
C PRO A 131 11.17 -4.25 14.66
N GLU A 132 10.28 -3.24 14.74
CA GLU A 132 10.30 -2.20 15.77
C GLU A 132 8.89 -2.06 16.37
N PRO A 133 8.76 -1.79 17.68
CA PRO A 133 7.45 -1.74 18.34
C PRO A 133 6.76 -0.39 18.17
N ILE A 134 6.53 0.03 16.93
CA ILE A 134 5.99 1.35 16.63
C ILE A 134 4.46 1.39 16.50
N GLY A 135 3.83 0.23 16.44
CA GLY A 135 2.37 0.15 16.30
C GLY A 135 1.63 0.23 17.64
N LEU A 136 0.31 0.07 17.57
CA LEU A 136 -0.56 0.10 18.74
C LEU A 136 -0.17 -1.02 19.72
N TYR A 137 -0.06 -0.66 21.01
CA TYR A 137 0.37 -1.59 22.07
C TYR A 137 1.71 -2.29 21.77
N GLY A 138 2.60 -1.60 21.07
CA GLY A 138 3.90 -2.15 20.73
C GLY A 138 3.89 -3.14 19.57
N ALA A 139 2.84 -3.13 18.74
CA ALA A 139 2.79 -3.98 17.55
C ALA A 139 4.02 -3.76 16.68
N MET A 140 4.62 -4.86 16.20
CA MET A 140 5.90 -4.81 15.51
C MET A 140 5.70 -4.52 14.02
N PHE A 141 6.42 -3.51 13.52
CA PHE A 141 6.46 -3.14 12.11
C PHE A 141 7.90 -3.04 11.65
N CYS A 142 8.13 -3.33 10.38
CA CYS A 142 9.44 -3.20 9.75
C CYS A 142 9.43 -1.99 8.81
N ARG A 143 10.53 -1.25 8.74
CA ARG A 143 10.67 -0.17 7.78
C ARG A 143 11.07 -0.76 6.43
N ALA A 144 10.28 -0.46 5.40
CA ALA A 144 10.63 -0.77 4.02
C ALA A 144 11.23 0.47 3.38
N GLU A 145 12.38 0.34 2.70
CA GLU A 145 13.07 1.47 2.09
C GLU A 145 13.62 1.15 0.72
N MET A 146 13.59 2.16 -0.15
CA MET A 146 14.23 2.10 -1.47
C MET A 146 14.72 3.50 -1.82
N ARG A 147 16.02 3.65 -2.06
CA ARG A 147 16.58 4.94 -2.46
C ARG A 147 16.20 5.26 -3.90
N GLY A 148 15.88 6.53 -4.15
CA GLY A 148 15.66 7.04 -5.49
C GLY A 148 16.94 7.10 -6.31
N VAL A 149 16.76 7.33 -7.57
CA VAL A 149 17.88 7.44 -8.52
C VAL A 149 18.49 8.83 -8.47
#